data_dcfa7f40e49423771f58825e4e875897
#
_entry.id   dcfa7f40e49423771f58825e4e875897
#
_cell.length_a   1.000
_cell.length_b   1.000
_cell.length_c   1.000
_cell.angle_alpha   90.00
_cell.angle_beta   90.00
_cell.angle_gamma   90.00
#
_symmetry.space_group_name_H-M   'P 1'
#
loop_
_entity.id
_entity.type
_entity.pdbx_description
1 polymer ?
#
loop_
_entity_poly.entity_id
_entity_poly.type
_entity_poly.pdbx_seq_one_letter_code
_entity_poly.pdbx_strand_id
1 'polypeptide(L)'
;MRLGIRFRSICSLLIAVELILSAMILFSMVPIGGATYSGAAKPMEFYLHYSDAPVSVAGLQTKYVINTTRLFSFLTLQEAYANSFYKPIGLPKIDVDFYLYPNLAGSVTFNGSWQVFIWANASAYKPATFTLEFKEITVGGDVLWDSGVINPFVVSSIGAYVDVPTYCYNLSTSLAHTFSPDSTLLVEVEVNAGSSADTRIWYDSPLFPSKVILPAEDYARPAWIKTYSVDNSETNLFYYNASESERIVIVRANVTDPFGGYDIHKVNLTIVDPEGNHVIDNDDMTRVSDDIWFIKYSNVFEMNWSYPTTASLGNYTVIVSVIDNNGYHHFNESGTYYPFIEEETHIFTMGIIVYYDPAFLITDDVGEPLPNAQVYITWRNGTTDILPRYTTIEGFINLTQVPAGNYGFTILWKDLIVKQTTIYVDSNGPYTISTQVFQLTVNVFGNDGSPIRGAYVIVYTQSGVGYGLNITDSAGRAIFKLPSGTYRIEAYYAADYWLTTIKSSVTASATVSASTSKNLILTNFPPAIWTTAGFLLLMTIIVAAIITVAYAIIALHRKAHR
;
A
#
# COMPACT_ATOMS: atom_id res chain seq x y z
N MET A 1 12.73 -55.25 11.56
CA MET A 1 11.30 -54.85 11.53
C MET A 1 10.89 -53.87 12.67
N ARG A 2 11.83 -53.11 13.26
CA ARG A 2 11.56 -52.12 14.32
C ARG A 2 11.94 -50.67 13.98
N LEU A 3 12.51 -50.36 12.80
CA LEU A 3 12.82 -49.00 12.37
C LEU A 3 11.70 -48.31 11.57
N GLY A 4 10.79 -49.08 10.93
CA GLY A 4 9.73 -48.51 10.09
C GLY A 4 8.56 -47.85 10.82
N ILE A 5 8.37 -48.16 12.09
CA ILE A 5 7.22 -47.66 12.89
C ILE A 5 7.51 -46.26 13.46
N ARG A 6 8.78 -45.93 13.74
CA ARG A 6 9.14 -44.58 14.25
C ARG A 6 9.13 -43.50 13.19
N PHE A 7 9.40 -43.86 11.92
CA PHE A 7 9.40 -42.88 10.83
C PHE A 7 7.98 -42.42 10.45
N ARG A 8 6.99 -43.34 10.49
CA ARG A 8 5.58 -42.98 10.24
C ARG A 8 4.98 -42.06 11.32
N SER A 9 5.36 -42.24 12.58
CA SER A 9 4.90 -41.37 13.69
C SER A 9 5.47 -39.96 13.61
N ILE A 10 6.72 -39.79 13.16
CA ILE A 10 7.35 -38.48 13.00
C ILE A 10 6.74 -37.71 11.81
N CYS A 11 6.50 -38.38 10.69
CA CYS A 11 5.81 -37.75 9.55
C CYS A 11 4.36 -37.37 9.87
N SER A 12 3.63 -38.18 10.65
CA SER A 12 2.27 -37.84 11.08
C SER A 12 2.25 -36.65 12.05
N LEU A 13 3.27 -36.51 12.90
CA LEU A 13 3.40 -35.39 13.81
C LEU A 13 3.77 -34.09 13.07
N LEU A 14 4.66 -34.16 12.08
CA LEU A 14 5.01 -33.01 11.22
C LEU A 14 3.81 -32.53 10.40
N ILE A 15 3.04 -33.43 9.79
CA ILE A 15 1.81 -33.07 9.04
C ILE A 15 0.75 -32.46 9.99
N ALA A 16 0.64 -32.95 11.23
CA ALA A 16 -0.28 -32.38 12.21
C ALA A 16 0.15 -30.97 12.67
N VAL A 17 1.45 -30.72 12.80
CA VAL A 17 2.00 -29.39 13.13
C VAL A 17 1.81 -28.42 11.96
N GLU A 18 2.03 -28.83 10.71
CA GLU A 18 1.76 -28.00 9.52
C GLU A 18 0.27 -27.69 9.36
N LEU A 19 -0.62 -28.64 9.62
CA LEU A 19 -2.08 -28.41 9.60
C LEU A 19 -2.54 -27.46 10.72
N ILE A 20 -1.94 -27.53 11.91
CA ILE A 20 -2.23 -26.61 13.02
C ILE A 20 -1.68 -25.20 12.71
N LEU A 21 -0.47 -25.07 12.15
CA LEU A 21 0.07 -23.79 11.71
C LEU A 21 -0.78 -23.17 10.58
N SER A 22 -1.19 -23.98 9.59
CA SER A 22 -2.07 -23.51 8.50
C SER A 22 -3.46 -23.11 9.01
N ALA A 23 -4.00 -23.82 10.00
CA ALA A 23 -5.27 -23.44 10.64
C ALA A 23 -5.13 -22.15 11.47
N MET A 24 -4.02 -21.92 12.14
CA MET A 24 -3.76 -20.68 12.88
C MET A 24 -3.59 -19.47 11.92
N ILE A 25 -2.99 -19.67 10.75
CA ILE A 25 -2.89 -18.62 9.72
C ILE A 25 -4.26 -18.31 9.09
N LEU A 26 -5.14 -19.32 8.92
CA LEU A 26 -6.50 -19.09 8.40
C LEU A 26 -7.43 -18.42 9.42
N PHE A 27 -7.17 -18.56 10.73
CA PHE A 27 -7.94 -17.85 11.78
C PHE A 27 -7.53 -16.39 11.96
N SER A 28 -6.35 -15.97 11.46
CA SER A 28 -5.89 -14.58 11.50
C SER A 28 -6.41 -13.70 10.37
N MET A 29 -7.18 -14.26 9.42
CA MET A 29 -7.81 -13.52 8.32
C MET A 29 -9.33 -13.35 8.49
N VAL A 30 -9.85 -13.33 9.70
CA VAL A 30 -11.19 -12.77 9.94
C VAL A 30 -11.02 -11.26 9.83
N PRO A 31 -11.61 -10.58 8.84
CA PRO A 31 -11.68 -9.12 8.89
C PRO A 31 -12.45 -8.83 10.19
N ILE A 32 -11.79 -8.19 11.14
CA ILE A 32 -12.47 -7.56 12.26
C ILE A 32 -13.32 -6.47 11.60
N GLY A 33 -14.58 -6.83 11.33
CA GLY A 33 -15.58 -5.87 10.93
C GLY A 33 -15.54 -4.78 11.96
N GLY A 34 -15.41 -3.53 11.51
CA GLY A 34 -15.40 -2.38 12.39
C GLY A 34 -16.57 -2.55 13.37
N ALA A 35 -16.25 -2.71 14.64
CA ALA A 35 -17.24 -2.70 15.70
C ALA A 35 -17.95 -1.34 15.56
N THR A 36 -19.21 -1.34 15.18
CA THR A 36 -20.10 -0.21 15.43
C THR A 36 -20.24 -0.16 16.95
N TYR A 37 -19.32 0.53 17.58
CA TYR A 37 -19.36 0.79 19.00
C TYR A 37 -20.49 1.83 19.19
N SER A 38 -21.67 1.41 19.59
CA SER A 38 -22.66 2.30 20.19
C SER A 38 -22.16 2.55 21.62
N GLY A 39 -21.20 3.43 21.79
CA GLY A 39 -20.80 3.93 23.10
C GLY A 39 -22.00 4.62 23.74
N ALA A 40 -22.12 4.52 25.07
CA ALA A 40 -23.11 5.33 25.78
C ALA A 40 -22.81 6.81 25.50
N ALA A 41 -23.83 7.58 25.15
CA ALA A 41 -23.68 9.00 24.88
C ALA A 41 -22.97 9.72 26.05
N LYS A 42 -21.92 10.48 25.74
CA LYS A 42 -21.12 11.22 26.74
C LYS A 42 -21.54 12.70 26.75
N PRO A 43 -21.63 13.31 27.93
CA PRO A 43 -22.02 14.72 28.04
C PRO A 43 -20.89 15.63 27.53
N MET A 44 -21.04 16.20 26.35
CA MET A 44 -20.15 17.20 25.78
C MET A 44 -20.51 18.59 26.26
N GLU A 45 -19.54 19.32 26.79
CA GLU A 45 -19.73 20.70 27.25
C GLU A 45 -19.33 21.69 26.17
N PHE A 46 -20.24 22.61 25.83
CA PHE A 46 -20.02 23.71 24.89
C PHE A 46 -20.14 25.03 25.62
N TYR A 47 -19.08 25.79 25.66
CA TYR A 47 -19.03 27.08 26.36
C TYR A 47 -19.38 28.22 25.41
N LEU A 48 -20.16 29.20 25.92
CA LEU A 48 -20.53 30.39 25.18
C LEU A 48 -19.37 31.41 25.23
N HIS A 49 -19.00 31.94 24.07
CA HIS A 49 -17.86 32.82 23.89
C HIS A 49 -18.18 34.06 23.05
N TYR A 50 -17.34 35.08 23.20
CA TYR A 50 -17.30 36.24 22.34
C TYR A 50 -15.91 36.38 21.72
N SER A 51 -15.82 36.34 20.43
CA SER A 51 -14.55 36.52 19.70
C SER A 51 -14.26 37.98 19.47
N ASP A 52 -13.01 38.45 19.73
CA ASP A 52 -12.57 39.83 19.44
C ASP A 52 -12.67 40.15 17.93
N ALA A 53 -12.35 39.19 17.06
CA ALA A 53 -12.52 39.29 15.62
C ALA A 53 -13.75 38.51 15.16
N PRO A 54 -14.53 39.02 14.21
CA PRO A 54 -15.62 38.23 13.63
C PRO A 54 -15.10 36.95 12.96
N VAL A 55 -15.76 35.85 13.23
CA VAL A 55 -15.52 34.56 12.57
C VAL A 55 -16.62 34.29 11.54
N SER A 56 -16.30 33.57 10.48
CA SER A 56 -17.28 33.20 9.46
C SER A 56 -17.88 31.85 9.80
N VAL A 57 -19.17 31.83 10.09
CA VAL A 57 -19.93 30.62 10.40
C VAL A 57 -21.24 30.68 9.61
N ALA A 58 -21.59 29.60 8.95
CA ALA A 58 -22.85 29.52 8.18
C ALA A 58 -23.05 30.71 7.20
N GLY A 59 -21.97 31.18 6.55
CA GLY A 59 -22.01 32.33 5.65
C GLY A 59 -22.19 33.69 6.33
N LEU A 60 -22.30 33.74 7.67
CA LEU A 60 -22.45 34.93 8.46
C LEU A 60 -21.15 35.32 9.15
N GLN A 61 -20.96 36.63 9.41
CA GLN A 61 -19.89 37.11 10.26
C GLN A 61 -20.45 37.33 11.67
N THR A 62 -20.00 36.51 12.63
CA THR A 62 -20.45 36.58 14.02
C THR A 62 -19.26 36.71 14.97
N LYS A 63 -19.52 37.27 16.14
CA LYS A 63 -18.61 37.26 17.28
C LYS A 63 -19.07 36.33 18.40
N TYR A 64 -20.29 35.83 18.32
CA TYR A 64 -20.85 34.92 19.31
C TYR A 64 -20.68 33.50 18.86
N VAL A 65 -19.86 32.72 19.59
CA VAL A 65 -19.52 31.34 19.25
C VAL A 65 -19.65 30.41 20.45
N ILE A 66 -19.82 29.13 20.18
CA ILE A 66 -19.71 28.09 21.19
C ILE A 66 -18.69 27.05 20.73
N ASN A 67 -18.01 26.42 21.65
CA ASN A 67 -17.18 25.24 21.38
C ASN A 67 -16.88 24.46 22.66
N THR A 68 -16.15 23.35 22.49
CA THR A 68 -15.79 22.41 23.55
C THR A 68 -14.65 22.93 24.45
N THR A 69 -13.96 24.00 24.09
CA THR A 69 -12.87 24.54 24.91
C THR A 69 -13.38 25.59 25.89
N ARG A 70 -13.01 25.46 27.17
CA ARG A 70 -13.36 26.44 28.20
C ARG A 70 -12.63 27.75 27.99
N LEU A 71 -11.40 27.69 27.48
CA LEU A 71 -10.57 28.83 27.07
C LEU A 71 -10.14 28.64 25.64
N PHE A 72 -10.49 29.54 24.76
CA PHE A 72 -10.25 29.44 23.33
C PHE A 72 -8.80 29.76 22.99
N SER A 73 -7.95 28.78 22.73
CA SER A 73 -6.50 28.97 22.50
C SER A 73 -6.12 29.45 21.09
N PHE A 74 -7.02 29.33 20.10
CA PHE A 74 -6.72 29.71 18.71
C PHE A 74 -7.54 30.91 18.19
N LEU A 75 -8.45 31.43 18.99
CA LEU A 75 -9.08 32.72 18.78
C LEU A 75 -8.59 33.69 19.85
N THR A 76 -8.35 34.96 19.47
CA THR A 76 -8.05 36.02 20.41
C THR A 76 -9.31 36.35 21.21
N LEU A 77 -9.52 35.63 22.32
CA LEU A 77 -10.59 35.90 23.26
C LEU A 77 -10.07 36.73 24.45
N GLN A 78 -10.89 37.60 24.97
CA GLN A 78 -10.57 38.34 26.19
C GLN A 78 -10.72 37.44 27.42
N GLU A 79 -9.64 36.82 27.85
CA GLU A 79 -9.63 35.82 28.93
C GLU A 79 -9.93 36.36 30.32
N ALA A 80 -9.88 37.66 30.53
CA ALA A 80 -9.81 38.23 31.87
C ALA A 80 -11.13 38.70 32.46
N TYR A 81 -12.17 38.87 31.67
CA TYR A 81 -13.43 39.44 32.11
C TYR A 81 -14.63 38.66 31.59
N ALA A 82 -15.65 38.50 32.46
CA ALA A 82 -16.91 37.99 32.04
C ALA A 82 -17.53 38.91 30.98
N ASN A 83 -17.65 38.42 29.75
CA ASN A 83 -18.41 39.13 28.74
C ASN A 83 -19.91 39.05 29.09
N SER A 84 -20.66 40.06 28.71
CA SER A 84 -22.11 40.08 28.95
C SER A 84 -22.84 40.62 27.73
N PHE A 85 -23.91 39.94 27.40
CA PHE A 85 -24.88 40.46 26.46
C PHE A 85 -25.93 41.28 27.21
N TYR A 86 -26.20 42.48 26.73
CA TYR A 86 -27.03 43.44 27.42
C TYR A 86 -28.24 43.83 26.59
N LYS A 87 -29.44 43.63 27.16
CA LYS A 87 -30.71 44.12 26.59
C LYS A 87 -31.07 45.44 27.28
N PRO A 88 -30.99 46.58 26.59
CA PRO A 88 -31.32 47.88 27.19
C PRO A 88 -32.83 48.07 27.40
N ILE A 89 -33.17 48.96 28.33
CA ILE A 89 -34.53 49.45 28.50
C ILE A 89 -35.02 50.07 27.20
N GLY A 90 -36.26 49.80 26.85
CA GLY A 90 -36.91 50.34 25.66
C GLY A 90 -37.03 49.37 24.49
N LEU A 91 -36.23 48.28 24.46
CA LEU A 91 -36.40 47.19 23.49
C LEU A 91 -37.26 46.09 24.10
N PRO A 92 -38.35 45.65 23.41
CA PRO A 92 -39.24 44.62 23.95
C PRO A 92 -38.60 43.23 23.94
N LYS A 93 -37.78 42.97 22.95
CA LYS A 93 -37.18 41.67 22.70
C LYS A 93 -35.78 41.84 22.08
N ILE A 94 -34.91 40.91 22.34
CA ILE A 94 -33.59 40.84 21.70
C ILE A 94 -33.15 39.38 21.59
N ASP A 95 -32.52 39.04 20.50
CA ASP A 95 -32.01 37.70 20.20
C ASP A 95 -30.48 37.70 20.15
N VAL A 96 -29.86 36.65 20.64
CA VAL A 96 -28.42 36.41 20.53
C VAL A 96 -28.20 34.98 20.02
N ASP A 97 -27.48 34.90 18.93
CA ASP A 97 -27.18 33.66 18.23
C ASP A 97 -25.74 33.22 18.51
N PHE A 98 -25.56 32.14 19.25
CA PHE A 98 -24.26 31.53 19.48
C PHE A 98 -24.07 30.34 18.52
N TYR A 99 -23.09 30.42 17.62
CA TYR A 99 -22.79 29.42 16.61
C TYR A 99 -21.63 28.53 17.02
N LEU A 100 -21.74 27.23 16.84
CA LEU A 100 -20.61 26.30 17.00
C LEU A 100 -19.51 26.67 15.99
N TYR A 101 -18.30 26.89 16.49
CA TYR A 101 -17.14 27.24 15.68
C TYR A 101 -15.90 26.45 16.11
N PRO A 102 -15.19 25.83 15.18
CA PRO A 102 -15.52 25.68 13.75
C PRO A 102 -16.79 24.88 13.49
N ASN A 103 -17.28 24.86 12.24
CA ASN A 103 -18.38 23.99 11.84
C ASN A 103 -18.02 22.53 12.08
N LEU A 104 -19.02 21.66 12.21
CA LEU A 104 -18.82 20.23 12.39
C LEU A 104 -18.00 19.64 11.25
N ALA A 105 -16.91 18.99 11.58
CA ALA A 105 -16.05 18.29 10.63
C ALA A 105 -16.64 16.93 10.19
N GLY A 106 -17.53 16.37 11.01
CA GLY A 106 -18.20 15.10 10.77
C GLY A 106 -19.65 15.10 11.27
N SER A 107 -20.38 14.03 10.97
CA SER A 107 -21.72 13.85 11.54
C SER A 107 -21.62 13.54 13.03
N VAL A 108 -22.50 14.13 13.84
CA VAL A 108 -22.61 13.87 15.28
C VAL A 108 -24.07 13.73 15.69
N THR A 109 -24.35 12.70 16.49
CA THR A 109 -25.66 12.50 17.10
C THR A 109 -25.62 12.92 18.55
N PHE A 110 -26.49 13.86 18.91
CA PHE A 110 -26.78 14.18 20.30
C PHE A 110 -28.10 13.54 20.70
N ASN A 111 -28.09 12.69 21.72
CA ASN A 111 -29.26 11.90 22.11
C ASN A 111 -29.34 11.81 23.63
N GLY A 112 -30.41 12.37 24.20
CA GLY A 112 -30.66 12.34 25.64
C GLY A 112 -31.06 13.68 26.25
N SER A 113 -30.59 13.94 27.46
CA SER A 113 -30.92 15.18 28.19
C SER A 113 -29.97 16.30 27.79
N TRP A 114 -30.46 17.25 27.00
CA TRP A 114 -29.77 18.48 26.65
C TRP A 114 -29.91 19.47 27.80
N GLN A 115 -28.81 19.97 28.35
CA GLN A 115 -28.79 20.88 29.49
C GLN A 115 -28.19 22.21 29.10
N VAL A 116 -28.76 23.30 29.59
CA VAL A 116 -28.26 24.67 29.36
C VAL A 116 -28.07 25.35 30.70
N PHE A 117 -26.90 25.88 30.91
CA PHE A 117 -26.54 26.68 32.11
C PHE A 117 -26.31 28.12 31.68
N ILE A 118 -27.20 29.01 32.11
CA ILE A 118 -27.13 30.44 31.78
C ILE A 118 -26.96 31.23 33.06
N TRP A 119 -25.86 31.95 33.15
CA TRP A 119 -25.67 32.97 34.17
C TRP A 119 -26.32 34.27 33.70
N ALA A 120 -27.36 34.72 34.41
CA ALA A 120 -28.13 35.88 34.00
C ALA A 120 -28.62 36.70 35.19
N ASN A 121 -28.88 37.99 34.95
CA ASN A 121 -29.60 38.85 35.87
C ASN A 121 -30.53 39.83 35.14
N ALA A 122 -31.51 40.36 35.88
CA ALA A 122 -32.43 41.39 35.41
C ALA A 122 -32.50 42.53 36.44
N SER A 123 -32.44 43.77 35.99
CA SER A 123 -32.26 44.96 36.85
C SER A 123 -33.56 45.66 37.23
N ALA A 124 -34.70 45.28 36.69
CA ALA A 124 -35.97 45.96 36.98
C ALA A 124 -36.92 45.10 37.82
N TYR A 125 -37.96 45.77 38.42
CA TYR A 125 -38.99 45.13 39.23
C TYR A 125 -39.88 44.12 38.46
N LYS A 126 -39.56 43.84 37.17
CA LYS A 126 -40.26 42.84 36.36
C LYS A 126 -39.31 41.74 35.96
N PRO A 127 -39.73 40.47 36.05
CA PRO A 127 -38.92 39.36 35.58
C PRO A 127 -38.76 39.39 34.05
N ALA A 128 -37.60 38.94 33.57
CA ALA A 128 -37.35 38.71 32.16
C ALA A 128 -37.64 37.25 31.83
N THR A 129 -38.26 36.99 30.68
CA THR A 129 -38.42 35.64 30.15
C THR A 129 -37.35 35.38 29.12
N PHE A 130 -36.66 34.27 29.27
CA PHE A 130 -35.69 33.77 28.29
C PHE A 130 -36.29 32.60 27.58
N THR A 131 -36.12 32.53 26.26
CA THR A 131 -36.39 31.36 25.44
C THR A 131 -35.11 30.90 24.79
N LEU A 132 -35.02 29.59 24.59
CA LEU A 132 -33.88 28.95 23.97
C LEU A 132 -34.40 28.10 22.81
N GLU A 133 -33.66 28.11 21.70
CA GLU A 133 -33.85 27.21 20.57
C GLU A 133 -32.52 26.67 20.14
N PHE A 134 -32.52 25.40 19.71
CA PHE A 134 -31.38 24.79 19.07
C PHE A 134 -31.70 24.57 17.60
N LYS A 135 -30.77 24.92 16.73
CA LYS A 135 -30.96 24.76 15.29
C LYS A 135 -29.72 24.14 14.66
N GLU A 136 -29.93 23.33 13.63
CA GLU A 136 -28.89 22.94 12.70
C GLU A 136 -28.92 23.90 11.51
N ILE A 137 -27.79 24.52 11.22
CA ILE A 137 -27.65 25.52 10.14
C ILE A 137 -26.60 25.04 9.13
N THR A 138 -26.90 25.12 7.83
CA THR A 138 -25.94 24.85 6.78
C THR A 138 -24.88 25.95 6.67
N VAL A 139 -23.77 25.66 5.96
CA VAL A 139 -22.78 26.69 5.58
C VAL A 139 -23.40 27.87 4.83
N GLY A 140 -24.51 27.66 4.13
CA GLY A 140 -25.25 28.70 3.40
C GLY A 140 -26.22 29.52 4.28
N GLY A 141 -26.43 29.16 5.54
CA GLY A 141 -27.33 29.83 6.46
C GLY A 141 -28.76 29.27 6.45
N ASP A 142 -29.02 28.17 5.73
CA ASP A 142 -30.33 27.52 5.74
C ASP A 142 -30.51 26.68 7.01
N VAL A 143 -31.70 26.78 7.62
CA VAL A 143 -32.09 25.95 8.77
C VAL A 143 -32.44 24.55 8.29
N LEU A 144 -31.72 23.53 8.70
CA LEU A 144 -32.00 22.13 8.42
C LEU A 144 -32.93 21.49 9.46
N TRP A 145 -32.78 21.93 10.71
CA TRP A 145 -33.57 21.44 11.82
C TRP A 145 -33.70 22.54 12.88
N ASP A 146 -34.83 22.48 13.61
CA ASP A 146 -35.20 23.42 14.67
C ASP A 146 -35.88 22.64 15.80
N SER A 147 -35.35 22.80 17.03
CA SER A 147 -35.96 22.19 18.23
C SER A 147 -37.30 22.80 18.62
N GLY A 148 -37.61 23.97 18.06
CA GLY A 148 -38.63 24.87 18.61
C GLY A 148 -38.20 25.43 19.98
N VAL A 149 -39.06 26.30 20.52
CA VAL A 149 -38.83 26.95 21.80
C VAL A 149 -38.79 25.93 22.94
N ILE A 150 -37.65 25.88 23.62
CA ILE A 150 -37.45 25.06 24.82
C ILE A 150 -37.93 25.84 26.03
N ASN A 151 -38.81 25.23 26.81
CA ASN A 151 -39.39 25.73 28.05
C ASN A 151 -38.89 27.11 28.50
N PRO A 152 -39.64 28.18 28.24
CA PRO A 152 -39.19 29.52 28.64
C PRO A 152 -38.94 29.56 30.14
N PHE A 153 -37.84 30.17 30.53
CA PHE A 153 -37.53 30.37 31.95
C PHE A 153 -37.59 31.85 32.34
N VAL A 154 -37.87 32.08 33.57
CA VAL A 154 -38.05 33.41 34.10
C VAL A 154 -36.84 33.76 34.98
N VAL A 155 -36.10 34.79 34.58
CA VAL A 155 -35.01 35.37 35.39
C VAL A 155 -35.63 36.35 36.38
N SER A 156 -35.43 36.08 37.66
CA SER A 156 -35.96 36.93 38.73
C SER A 156 -35.30 38.30 38.69
N SER A 157 -36.10 39.34 38.92
CA SER A 157 -35.63 40.70 39.10
C SER A 157 -34.90 40.81 40.43
N ILE A 158 -33.71 41.47 40.43
CA ILE A 158 -32.93 41.76 41.64
C ILE A 158 -33.14 43.18 42.14
N GLY A 159 -34.01 43.94 41.50
CA GLY A 159 -34.40 45.28 41.92
C GLY A 159 -33.37 46.38 41.75
N ALA A 160 -32.10 46.05 41.55
CA ALA A 160 -30.99 46.97 41.30
C ALA A 160 -30.05 46.41 40.25
N TYR A 161 -29.41 47.25 39.50
CA TYR A 161 -28.37 46.87 38.57
C TYR A 161 -27.14 46.37 39.35
N VAL A 162 -26.72 45.13 39.06
CA VAL A 162 -25.53 44.51 39.65
C VAL A 162 -24.60 44.08 38.52
N ASP A 163 -23.34 44.46 38.61
CA ASP A 163 -22.31 44.12 37.62
C ASP A 163 -21.75 42.69 37.80
N VAL A 164 -22.47 41.84 38.52
CA VAL A 164 -22.11 40.43 38.75
C VAL A 164 -23.34 39.57 38.57
N PRO A 165 -23.24 38.41 37.92
CA PRO A 165 -24.37 37.51 37.79
C PRO A 165 -24.78 36.96 39.14
N THR A 166 -26.08 36.95 39.39
CA THR A 166 -26.60 36.53 40.70
C THR A 166 -27.08 35.10 40.71
N TYR A 167 -27.48 34.59 39.53
CA TYR A 167 -28.06 33.25 39.40
C TYR A 167 -27.58 32.53 38.17
N CYS A 168 -27.32 31.22 38.33
CA CYS A 168 -27.18 30.26 37.23
C CYS A 168 -28.49 29.50 37.05
N TYR A 169 -29.06 29.61 35.88
CA TYR A 169 -30.29 28.89 35.49
C TYR A 169 -29.91 27.60 34.77
N ASN A 170 -30.39 26.45 35.26
CA ASN A 170 -30.20 25.18 34.64
C ASN A 170 -31.55 24.73 34.00
N LEU A 171 -31.50 24.51 32.71
CA LEU A 171 -32.61 24.04 31.91
C LEU A 171 -32.26 22.69 31.31
N SER A 172 -33.23 21.77 31.27
CA SER A 172 -33.02 20.48 30.60
C SER A 172 -34.23 20.11 29.76
N THR A 173 -33.96 19.52 28.61
CA THR A 173 -34.95 18.94 27.71
C THR A 173 -34.40 17.65 27.13
N SER A 174 -35.29 16.71 26.78
CA SER A 174 -34.86 15.47 26.13
C SER A 174 -35.07 15.61 24.63
N LEU A 175 -33.97 15.59 23.90
CA LEU A 175 -33.93 15.71 22.44
C LEU A 175 -33.02 14.63 21.83
N ALA A 176 -33.27 14.31 20.58
CA ALA A 176 -32.39 13.48 19.76
C ALA A 176 -32.33 14.09 18.37
N HIS A 177 -31.11 14.39 17.94
CA HIS A 177 -30.87 14.91 16.60
C HIS A 177 -29.47 14.54 16.11
N THR A 178 -29.35 14.23 14.82
CA THR A 178 -28.08 13.97 14.15
C THR A 178 -27.76 15.13 13.25
N PHE A 179 -26.66 15.82 13.57
CA PHE A 179 -26.12 16.92 12.78
C PHE A 179 -25.31 16.40 11.62
N SER A 180 -25.39 17.08 10.50
CA SER A 180 -24.67 16.74 9.27
C SER A 180 -23.23 17.29 9.29
N PRO A 181 -22.28 16.67 8.53
CA PRO A 181 -20.98 17.28 8.30
C PRO A 181 -21.12 18.68 7.68
N ASP A 182 -20.20 19.56 8.00
CA ASP A 182 -20.15 20.96 7.54
C ASP A 182 -21.29 21.84 8.08
N SER A 183 -22.29 21.29 8.80
CA SER A 183 -23.30 22.10 9.47
C SER A 183 -22.77 22.71 10.77
N THR A 184 -23.54 23.59 11.37
CA THR A 184 -23.24 24.18 12.67
C THR A 184 -24.44 24.07 13.60
N LEU A 185 -24.18 23.92 14.89
CA LEU A 185 -25.17 24.08 15.94
C LEU A 185 -25.32 25.56 16.25
N LEU A 186 -26.54 26.06 16.15
CA LEU A 186 -26.94 27.38 16.64
C LEU A 186 -27.68 27.22 17.96
N VAL A 187 -27.25 27.97 18.99
CA VAL A 187 -27.98 28.18 20.23
C VAL A 187 -28.51 29.61 20.22
N GLU A 188 -29.80 29.75 19.93
CA GLU A 188 -30.50 31.03 19.94
C GLU A 188 -31.04 31.32 21.35
N VAL A 189 -30.69 32.47 21.89
CA VAL A 189 -31.13 32.92 23.19
C VAL A 189 -31.95 34.21 23.01
N GLU A 190 -33.27 34.08 23.11
CA GLU A 190 -34.16 35.22 23.06
C GLU A 190 -34.43 35.75 24.48
N VAL A 191 -34.31 37.04 24.66
CA VAL A 191 -34.68 37.71 25.90
C VAL A 191 -35.90 38.61 25.70
N ASN A 192 -36.99 38.21 26.34
CA ASN A 192 -38.24 38.99 26.34
C ASN A 192 -38.52 39.51 27.74
N ALA A 193 -38.18 40.77 27.98
CA ALA A 193 -38.32 41.42 29.30
C ALA A 193 -39.28 42.59 29.27
N GLY A 194 -40.02 42.77 28.18
CA GLY A 194 -40.74 44.01 27.95
C GLY A 194 -39.79 45.21 27.91
N SER A 195 -40.30 46.41 27.79
CA SER A 195 -39.51 47.64 27.66
C SER A 195 -38.97 48.17 28.97
N SER A 196 -39.17 47.50 30.11
CA SER A 196 -38.91 48.05 31.43
C SER A 196 -37.82 47.40 32.24
N ALA A 197 -37.06 46.46 31.65
CA ALA A 197 -35.96 45.77 32.34
C ALA A 197 -34.69 45.71 31.50
N ASP A 198 -33.59 46.03 32.15
CA ASP A 198 -32.24 45.68 31.66
C ASP A 198 -31.97 44.21 32.01
N THR A 199 -31.51 43.44 31.07
CA THR A 199 -31.11 42.04 31.30
C THR A 199 -29.75 41.78 30.74
N ARG A 200 -29.00 40.93 31.42
CA ARG A 200 -27.67 40.48 30.98
C ARG A 200 -27.54 38.98 31.06
N ILE A 201 -26.87 38.42 30.09
CA ILE A 201 -26.34 37.07 30.10
C ILE A 201 -24.83 37.17 30.20
N TRP A 202 -24.21 36.39 31.07
CA TRP A 202 -22.78 36.38 31.32
C TRP A 202 -22.16 35.13 30.73
N TYR A 203 -21.01 35.26 30.08
CA TYR A 203 -20.25 34.17 29.44
C TYR A 203 -18.74 34.52 29.43
N ASP A 204 -17.87 33.66 28.89
CA ASP A 204 -16.42 33.85 28.86
C ASP A 204 -15.76 34.04 30.23
N SER A 205 -16.31 33.46 31.27
CA SER A 205 -15.78 33.62 32.61
C SER A 205 -15.53 32.26 33.27
N PRO A 206 -14.36 32.05 33.86
CA PRO A 206 -14.11 30.86 34.68
C PRO A 206 -15.05 30.77 35.90
N LEU A 207 -15.57 31.92 36.36
CA LEU A 207 -16.48 32.01 37.52
C LEU A 207 -17.95 31.90 37.13
N PHE A 208 -18.31 32.32 35.90
CA PHE A 208 -19.67 32.41 35.41
C PHE A 208 -19.79 31.76 33.99
N PRO A 209 -19.45 30.49 33.85
CA PRO A 209 -19.41 29.83 32.55
C PRO A 209 -20.83 29.49 32.10
N SER A 210 -21.44 30.33 31.27
CA SER A 210 -22.64 29.91 30.54
C SER A 210 -22.26 28.87 29.51
N LYS A 211 -22.97 27.72 29.50
CA LYS A 211 -22.62 26.56 28.70
C LYS A 211 -23.85 25.72 28.35
N VAL A 212 -23.68 24.89 27.33
CA VAL A 212 -24.64 23.88 26.94
C VAL A 212 -23.97 22.52 27.14
N ILE A 213 -24.69 21.53 27.64
CA ILE A 213 -24.24 20.15 27.78
C ILE A 213 -25.14 19.27 26.92
N LEU A 214 -24.56 18.64 25.91
CA LEU A 214 -25.26 17.79 24.96
C LEU A 214 -24.65 16.38 25.02
N PRO A 215 -25.49 15.33 25.21
CA PRO A 215 -24.97 13.96 25.21
C PRO A 215 -24.65 13.50 23.78
N ALA A 216 -23.37 13.50 23.42
CA ALA A 216 -22.87 13.08 22.12
C ALA A 216 -22.62 11.57 22.06
N GLU A 217 -23.05 10.92 20.99
CA GLU A 217 -22.72 9.52 20.68
C GLU A 217 -21.39 9.39 19.92
N ASP A 218 -20.94 10.45 19.27
CA ASP A 218 -19.70 10.54 18.51
C ASP A 218 -18.77 11.60 19.08
N TYR A 219 -17.51 11.25 19.30
CA TYR A 219 -16.44 12.08 19.87
C TYR A 219 -15.08 11.57 19.38
N ALA A 220 -13.97 12.20 19.82
CA ALA A 220 -12.62 11.81 19.38
C ALA A 220 -12.32 10.35 19.67
N ARG A 221 -11.94 9.57 18.62
CA ARG A 221 -11.63 8.14 18.75
C ARG A 221 -10.66 7.66 17.67
N PRO A 222 -9.88 6.60 17.94
CA PRO A 222 -9.10 5.95 16.90
C PRO A 222 -10.04 5.28 15.88
N ALA A 223 -9.82 5.53 14.60
CA ALA A 223 -10.55 4.89 13.50
C ALA A 223 -9.80 3.67 12.95
N TRP A 224 -8.47 3.72 12.97
CA TRP A 224 -7.60 2.59 12.66
C TRP A 224 -6.20 2.81 13.22
N ILE A 225 -5.50 1.70 13.50
CA ILE A 225 -4.09 1.65 13.88
C ILE A 225 -3.39 0.72 12.89
N LYS A 226 -2.22 1.12 12.42
CA LYS A 226 -1.41 0.34 11.49
C LYS A 226 0.06 0.46 11.83
N THR A 227 0.82 -0.57 11.50
CA THR A 227 2.27 -0.59 11.65
C THR A 227 2.97 -0.62 10.30
N TYR A 228 4.12 0.05 10.22
CA TYR A 228 4.90 0.21 9.00
C TYR A 228 6.38 -0.04 9.27
N SER A 229 7.08 -0.57 8.27
CA SER A 229 8.54 -0.62 8.23
C SER A 229 9.14 0.73 7.81
N VAL A 230 10.46 0.87 7.91
CA VAL A 230 11.19 2.12 7.58
C VAL A 230 11.03 2.58 6.13
N ASP A 231 10.69 1.69 5.22
CA ASP A 231 10.38 2.00 3.81
C ASP A 231 8.93 2.44 3.59
N ASN A 232 8.16 2.66 4.67
CA ASN A 232 6.73 2.97 4.67
C ASN A 232 5.83 1.86 4.12
N SER A 233 6.29 0.61 4.06
CA SER A 233 5.44 -0.53 3.73
C SER A 233 4.62 -0.95 4.95
N GLU A 234 3.29 -1.06 4.79
CA GLU A 234 2.41 -1.57 5.84
C GLU A 234 2.75 -3.04 6.14
N THR A 235 3.06 -3.35 7.39
CA THR A 235 3.42 -4.70 7.83
C THR A 235 3.09 -4.91 9.30
N ASN A 236 2.69 -6.14 9.63
CA ASN A 236 2.52 -6.60 11.01
C ASN A 236 3.60 -7.60 11.41
N LEU A 237 4.68 -7.72 10.61
CA LEU A 237 5.79 -8.63 10.89
C LEU A 237 7.11 -7.87 10.89
N PHE A 238 7.80 -7.91 12.03
CA PHE A 238 9.11 -7.32 12.24
C PHE A 238 10.10 -8.39 12.69
N TYR A 239 11.40 -8.10 12.59
CA TYR A 239 12.42 -9.11 12.88
C TYR A 239 13.48 -8.54 13.82
N TYR A 240 13.64 -9.14 15.02
CA TYR A 240 14.59 -8.64 16.04
C TYR A 240 16.05 -8.67 15.55
N ASN A 241 16.40 -9.59 14.64
CA ASN A 241 17.74 -9.73 14.05
C ASN A 241 17.90 -8.98 12.72
N ALA A 242 16.99 -8.06 12.37
CA ALA A 242 17.16 -7.14 11.25
C ALA A 242 18.35 -6.22 11.45
N SER A 243 18.81 -5.55 10.39
CA SER A 243 19.84 -4.52 10.49
C SER A 243 19.39 -3.37 11.41
N GLU A 244 20.32 -2.64 12.00
CA GLU A 244 19.98 -1.55 12.93
C GLU A 244 19.05 -0.50 12.30
N SER A 245 19.27 -0.18 11.04
CA SER A 245 18.41 0.77 10.30
C SER A 245 17.01 0.24 9.99
N GLU A 246 16.79 -1.07 10.06
CA GLU A 246 15.49 -1.72 9.81
C GLU A 246 14.73 -2.03 11.11
N ARG A 247 15.38 -1.94 12.29
CA ARG A 247 14.76 -2.22 13.60
C ARG A 247 13.93 -1.05 14.12
N ILE A 248 12.95 -0.63 13.33
CA ILE A 248 12.01 0.43 13.66
C ILE A 248 10.60 -0.04 13.31
N VAL A 249 9.69 0.06 14.27
CA VAL A 249 8.25 -0.04 14.03
C VAL A 249 7.70 1.37 13.97
N ILE A 250 7.13 1.76 12.86
CA ILE A 250 6.40 3.02 12.71
C ILE A 250 4.92 2.71 13.00
N VAL A 251 4.37 3.28 14.06
CA VAL A 251 2.96 3.15 14.40
C VAL A 251 2.23 4.40 13.90
N ARG A 252 1.19 4.19 13.10
CA ARG A 252 0.27 5.26 12.69
C ARG A 252 -1.12 4.96 13.18
N ALA A 253 -1.77 5.98 13.71
CA ALA A 253 -3.17 5.95 14.09
C ALA A 253 -3.92 7.06 13.39
N ASN A 254 -5.06 6.74 12.82
CA ASN A 254 -5.99 7.75 12.33
C ASN A 254 -7.04 7.99 13.40
N VAL A 255 -7.13 9.22 13.86
CA VAL A 255 -8.11 9.67 14.86
C VAL A 255 -9.17 10.48 14.16
N THR A 256 -10.42 10.15 14.40
CA THR A 256 -11.58 10.88 13.88
C THR A 256 -12.28 11.63 15.01
N ASP A 257 -12.71 12.85 14.70
CA ASP A 257 -13.43 13.70 15.62
C ASP A 257 -14.47 14.52 14.84
N PRO A 258 -15.78 14.42 15.16
CA PRO A 258 -16.81 15.18 14.46
C PRO A 258 -16.71 16.70 14.68
N PHE A 259 -16.04 17.15 15.75
CA PHE A 259 -15.83 18.57 16.01
C PHE A 259 -14.58 19.10 15.29
N GLY A 260 -13.67 18.23 14.88
CA GLY A 260 -12.43 18.56 14.20
C GLY A 260 -11.20 18.34 15.05
N GLY A 261 -10.03 18.37 14.39
CA GLY A 261 -8.75 18.08 15.06
C GLY A 261 -8.40 18.99 16.24
N TYR A 262 -9.03 20.14 16.37
CA TYR A 262 -8.83 21.04 17.52
C TYR A 262 -9.36 20.44 18.82
N ASP A 263 -10.34 19.56 18.75
CA ASP A 263 -10.94 18.91 19.91
C ASP A 263 -10.16 17.69 20.38
N ILE A 264 -9.21 17.21 19.59
CA ILE A 264 -8.27 16.17 19.99
C ILE A 264 -7.19 16.77 20.88
N HIS A 265 -7.26 16.53 22.19
CA HIS A 265 -6.27 17.03 23.13
C HIS A 265 -4.93 16.33 22.99
N LYS A 266 -4.94 14.97 23.00
CA LYS A 266 -3.74 14.15 23.03
C LYS A 266 -4.00 12.77 22.44
N VAL A 267 -2.99 12.21 21.81
CA VAL A 267 -2.99 10.82 21.35
C VAL A 267 -1.74 10.14 21.88
N ASN A 268 -1.91 9.10 22.67
CA ASN A 268 -0.84 8.37 23.33
C ASN A 268 -0.69 6.97 22.77
N LEU A 269 0.54 6.50 22.78
CA LEU A 269 0.92 5.15 22.38
C LEU A 269 1.44 4.36 23.58
N THR A 270 0.92 3.14 23.73
CA THR A 270 1.50 2.10 24.59
C THR A 270 1.79 0.88 23.73
N ILE A 271 2.98 0.28 23.88
CA ILE A 271 3.34 -1.00 23.27
C ILE A 271 3.68 -1.98 24.37
N VAL A 272 2.98 -3.11 24.40
CA VAL A 272 3.17 -4.18 25.36
C VAL A 272 3.81 -5.38 24.66
N ASP A 273 4.92 -5.89 25.21
CA ASP A 273 5.62 -7.05 24.69
C ASP A 273 4.87 -8.37 24.98
N PRO A 274 5.31 -9.51 24.43
CA PRO A 274 4.67 -10.81 24.68
C PRO A 274 4.69 -11.28 26.15
N GLU A 275 5.60 -10.75 26.98
CA GLU A 275 5.70 -11.02 28.42
C GLU A 275 4.82 -10.11 29.27
N GLY A 276 4.18 -9.11 28.67
CA GLY A 276 3.32 -8.14 29.34
C GLY A 276 4.04 -6.90 29.86
N ASN A 277 5.30 -6.65 29.46
CA ASN A 277 6.01 -5.44 29.83
C ASN A 277 5.69 -4.30 28.85
N HIS A 278 5.57 -3.09 29.36
CA HIS A 278 5.43 -1.90 28.53
C HIS A 278 6.81 -1.50 27.97
N VAL A 279 7.00 -1.65 26.67
CA VAL A 279 8.22 -1.19 25.97
C VAL A 279 8.10 0.26 25.50
N ILE A 280 6.88 0.74 25.35
CA ILE A 280 6.44 2.14 25.29
C ILE A 280 5.27 2.25 26.27
N ASP A 281 5.24 3.28 27.08
CA ASP A 281 4.21 3.46 28.11
C ASP A 281 3.61 4.86 28.06
N ASN A 282 2.46 4.97 27.42
CA ASN A 282 1.64 6.19 27.35
C ASN A 282 2.39 7.41 26.80
N ASP A 283 3.25 7.21 25.80
CA ASP A 283 4.03 8.27 25.16
C ASP A 283 3.23 9.01 24.09
N ASP A 284 3.49 10.32 23.95
CA ASP A 284 2.77 11.19 23.02
C ASP A 284 3.09 10.88 21.55
N MET A 285 2.08 10.60 20.75
CA MET A 285 2.20 10.51 19.30
C MET A 285 2.22 11.90 18.66
N THR A 286 3.03 12.07 17.63
CA THR A 286 3.12 13.31 16.87
C THR A 286 2.11 13.32 15.74
N ARG A 287 1.35 14.43 15.61
CA ARG A 287 0.46 14.61 14.46
C ARG A 287 1.28 14.75 13.18
N VAL A 288 0.91 14.01 12.15
CA VAL A 288 1.45 14.20 10.80
C VAL A 288 0.88 15.53 10.29
N SER A 289 1.76 16.52 10.07
CA SER A 289 1.39 17.92 9.86
C SER A 289 0.53 18.14 8.62
N ASP A 290 -0.51 18.96 8.82
CA ASP A 290 -1.40 19.49 7.79
C ASP A 290 -1.85 20.88 8.25
N ASP A 291 -1.79 21.88 7.38
CA ASP A 291 -2.07 23.28 7.72
C ASP A 291 -3.52 23.51 8.19
N ILE A 292 -4.45 22.61 7.84
CA ILE A 292 -5.86 22.72 8.18
C ILE A 292 -6.35 21.62 9.13
N TRP A 293 -5.43 20.97 9.85
CA TRP A 293 -5.72 19.85 10.75
C TRP A 293 -6.84 20.13 11.75
N PHE A 294 -6.96 21.36 12.21
CA PHE A 294 -7.86 21.77 13.28
C PHE A 294 -9.35 21.66 12.92
N ILE A 295 -9.69 21.73 11.61
CA ILE A 295 -11.06 21.58 11.11
C ILE A 295 -11.31 20.22 10.45
N LYS A 296 -10.32 19.32 10.43
CA LYS A 296 -10.47 18.03 9.78
C LYS A 296 -11.11 16.99 10.68
N TYR A 297 -12.05 16.26 10.14
CA TYR A 297 -12.65 15.09 10.78
C TYR A 297 -11.63 13.98 11.08
N SER A 298 -10.62 13.82 10.24
CA SER A 298 -9.65 12.73 10.29
C SER A 298 -8.23 13.26 10.34
N ASN A 299 -7.49 12.87 11.36
CA ASN A 299 -6.11 13.30 11.60
C ASN A 299 -5.22 12.07 11.86
N VAL A 300 -4.06 12.01 11.19
CA VAL A 300 -3.10 10.93 11.37
C VAL A 300 -2.03 11.32 12.40
N PHE A 301 -1.77 10.42 13.33
CA PHE A 301 -0.69 10.53 14.32
C PHE A 301 0.32 9.43 14.09
N GLU A 302 1.59 9.70 14.36
CA GLU A 302 2.70 8.78 14.12
C GLU A 302 3.67 8.76 15.30
N MET A 303 4.22 7.59 15.58
CA MET A 303 5.34 7.41 16.49
C MET A 303 6.23 6.26 16.03
N ASN A 304 7.53 6.42 16.21
CA ASN A 304 8.55 5.45 15.85
C ASN A 304 9.09 4.76 17.10
N TRP A 305 9.06 3.44 17.11
CA TRP A 305 9.70 2.64 18.13
C TRP A 305 10.93 1.90 17.57
N SER A 306 12.13 2.29 18.02
CA SER A 306 13.37 1.57 17.72
C SER A 306 13.56 0.45 18.73
N TYR A 307 13.53 -0.81 18.29
CA TYR A 307 13.62 -1.96 19.17
C TYR A 307 15.04 -2.55 19.22
N PRO A 308 15.44 -3.12 20.39
CA PRO A 308 16.76 -3.72 20.57
C PRO A 308 16.87 -5.09 19.90
N THR A 309 18.11 -5.59 19.75
CA THR A 309 18.38 -6.98 19.30
C THR A 309 17.94 -8.05 20.30
N THR A 310 17.50 -7.64 21.48
CA THR A 310 16.97 -8.51 22.56
C THR A 310 15.46 -8.45 22.65
N ALA A 311 14.77 -7.85 21.67
CA ALA A 311 13.32 -7.80 21.64
C ALA A 311 12.74 -9.22 21.64
N SER A 312 11.73 -9.46 22.46
CA SER A 312 11.09 -10.75 22.63
C SER A 312 10.39 -11.21 21.36
N LEU A 313 10.45 -12.50 21.08
CA LEU A 313 9.71 -13.11 19.97
C LEU A 313 8.25 -13.27 20.33
N GLY A 314 7.35 -12.94 19.43
CA GLY A 314 5.92 -13.12 19.61
C GLY A 314 5.08 -11.90 19.28
N ASN A 315 3.87 -11.89 19.78
CA ASN A 315 2.90 -10.84 19.49
C ASN A 315 3.05 -9.66 20.45
N TYR A 316 3.19 -8.48 19.91
CA TYR A 316 3.17 -7.21 20.61
C TYR A 316 1.80 -6.58 20.46
N THR A 317 1.26 -6.05 21.56
CA THR A 317 0.00 -5.31 21.55
C THR A 317 0.29 -3.81 21.52
N VAL A 318 -0.22 -3.15 20.51
CA VAL A 318 -0.20 -1.68 20.36
C VAL A 318 -1.54 -1.16 20.89
N ILE A 319 -1.51 -0.21 21.80
CA ILE A 319 -2.69 0.47 22.33
C ILE A 319 -2.54 1.94 22.03
N VAL A 320 -3.52 2.50 21.34
CA VAL A 320 -3.60 3.94 21.08
C VAL A 320 -4.76 4.51 21.87
N SER A 321 -4.45 5.45 22.76
CA SER A 321 -5.42 6.16 23.61
C SER A 321 -5.59 7.57 23.11
N VAL A 322 -6.82 7.97 22.83
CA VAL A 322 -7.19 9.33 22.41
C VAL A 322 -7.86 10.05 23.57
N ILE A 323 -7.38 11.22 23.90
CA ILE A 323 -7.94 12.12 24.90
C ILE A 323 -8.59 13.30 24.18
N ASP A 324 -9.89 13.42 24.38
CA ASP A 324 -10.72 14.52 23.88
C ASP A 324 -10.52 15.78 24.73
N ASN A 325 -10.55 16.97 24.11
CA ASN A 325 -10.42 18.25 24.83
C ASN A 325 -11.52 18.46 25.88
N ASN A 326 -12.73 18.04 25.56
CA ASN A 326 -13.85 18.15 26.47
C ASN A 326 -13.63 17.32 27.73
N GLY A 327 -13.07 16.12 27.59
CA GLY A 327 -12.66 15.30 28.74
C GLY A 327 -11.53 15.93 29.55
N TYR A 328 -10.60 16.62 28.90
CA TYR A 328 -9.45 17.24 29.56
C TYR A 328 -9.84 18.45 30.44
N HIS A 329 -10.83 19.21 30.03
CA HIS A 329 -11.29 20.41 30.75
C HIS A 329 -12.47 20.14 31.69
N HIS A 330 -12.97 18.92 31.74
CA HIS A 330 -14.10 18.55 32.59
C HIS A 330 -13.63 18.35 34.05
N PHE A 331 -13.56 19.44 34.81
CA PHE A 331 -13.43 19.39 36.26
C PHE A 331 -14.81 19.28 36.89
N ASN A 332 -15.04 18.25 37.67
CA ASN A 332 -16.18 18.29 38.58
C ASN A 332 -15.95 19.37 39.68
N GLU A 333 -16.99 19.73 40.42
CA GLU A 333 -16.89 20.67 41.50
C GLU A 333 -15.91 20.25 42.60
N SER A 334 -15.54 18.98 42.68
CA SER A 334 -14.54 18.41 43.58
C SER A 334 -13.10 18.47 43.05
N GLY A 335 -12.88 18.95 41.84
CA GLY A 335 -11.56 19.02 41.22
C GLY A 335 -11.04 17.69 40.65
N THR A 336 -11.88 16.67 40.56
CA THR A 336 -11.52 15.36 39.97
C THR A 336 -11.65 15.43 38.44
N TYR A 337 -10.58 15.09 37.76
CA TYR A 337 -10.51 15.04 36.30
C TYR A 337 -11.07 13.69 35.80
N TYR A 338 -11.99 13.73 34.85
CA TYR A 338 -12.54 12.57 34.16
C TYR A 338 -12.33 12.73 32.66
N PRO A 339 -11.18 12.34 32.12
CA PRO A 339 -10.93 12.46 30.68
C PRO A 339 -11.85 11.52 29.90
N PHE A 340 -12.33 11.98 28.76
CA PHE A 340 -12.89 11.09 27.75
C PHE A 340 -11.71 10.43 27.05
N ILE A 341 -11.49 9.17 27.34
CA ILE A 341 -10.42 8.35 26.77
C ILE A 341 -11.08 7.25 25.96
N GLU A 342 -10.71 7.17 24.69
CA GLU A 342 -11.06 6.06 23.82
C GLU A 342 -9.79 5.34 23.42
N GLU A 343 -9.83 4.02 23.49
CA GLU A 343 -8.69 3.15 23.21
C GLU A 343 -9.02 2.17 22.10
N GLU A 344 -8.05 1.93 21.24
CA GLU A 344 -8.10 0.90 20.21
C GLU A 344 -6.80 0.11 20.25
N THR A 345 -6.86 -1.16 19.88
CA THR A 345 -5.71 -2.05 19.91
C THR A 345 -5.37 -2.59 18.53
N HIS A 346 -4.07 -2.80 18.32
CA HIS A 346 -3.53 -3.43 17.13
C HIS A 346 -2.43 -4.43 17.53
N ILE A 347 -2.20 -5.47 16.74
CA ILE A 347 -1.19 -6.49 17.03
C ILE A 347 -0.21 -6.57 15.87
N PHE A 348 1.09 -6.56 16.21
CA PHE A 348 2.14 -6.97 15.30
C PHE A 348 2.98 -8.11 15.91
N THR A 349 3.71 -8.83 15.07
CA THR A 349 4.53 -9.98 15.48
C THR A 349 6.01 -9.66 15.33
N MET A 350 6.80 -9.94 16.35
CA MET A 350 8.26 -9.95 16.29
C MET A 350 8.73 -11.37 15.95
N GLY A 351 9.33 -11.54 14.78
CA GLY A 351 9.87 -12.78 14.29
C GLY A 351 11.40 -12.81 14.25
N ILE A 352 11.93 -13.88 13.68
CA ILE A 352 13.36 -14.04 13.36
C ILE A 352 13.53 -14.09 11.85
N ILE A 353 14.51 -13.36 11.32
CA ILE A 353 14.89 -13.50 9.91
C ILE A 353 15.60 -14.84 9.77
N VAL A 354 15.03 -15.73 8.98
CA VAL A 354 15.69 -16.96 8.55
C VAL A 354 16.49 -16.65 7.30
N TYR A 355 17.77 -16.99 7.32
CA TYR A 355 18.67 -16.83 6.18
C TYR A 355 18.73 -18.13 5.40
N TYR A 356 18.79 -18.03 4.08
CA TYR A 356 18.88 -19.13 3.15
C TYR A 356 20.08 -18.97 2.22
N ASP A 357 20.51 -20.09 1.65
CA ASP A 357 21.51 -20.15 0.57
C ASP A 357 20.83 -20.65 -0.72
N PRO A 358 19.94 -19.87 -1.32
CA PRO A 358 19.13 -20.32 -2.43
C PRO A 358 19.93 -20.48 -3.72
N ALA A 359 19.61 -21.55 -4.46
CA ALA A 359 20.08 -21.80 -5.82
C ALA A 359 18.96 -21.48 -6.82
N PHE A 360 19.27 -20.71 -7.86
CA PHE A 360 18.35 -20.38 -8.94
C PHE A 360 18.84 -21.00 -10.24
N LEU A 361 18.06 -21.93 -10.78
CA LEU A 361 18.30 -22.55 -12.07
C LEU A 361 17.62 -21.73 -13.17
N ILE A 362 18.42 -21.17 -14.06
CA ILE A 362 17.95 -20.41 -15.22
C ILE A 362 17.89 -21.34 -16.42
N THR A 363 16.72 -21.46 -17.04
CA THR A 363 16.49 -22.39 -18.17
C THR A 363 15.92 -21.67 -19.38
N ASP A 364 16.04 -22.33 -20.55
CA ASP A 364 15.28 -21.99 -21.72
C ASP A 364 13.79 -22.48 -21.58
N ASP A 365 12.98 -22.36 -22.65
CA ASP A 365 11.57 -22.71 -22.66
C ASP A 365 11.30 -24.24 -22.56
N VAL A 366 12.29 -25.05 -22.88
CA VAL A 366 12.19 -26.52 -22.80
C VAL A 366 12.85 -27.08 -21.54
N GLY A 367 13.33 -26.23 -20.64
CA GLY A 367 13.91 -26.63 -19.36
C GLY A 367 15.42 -26.92 -19.41
N GLU A 368 16.10 -26.66 -20.52
CA GLU A 368 17.55 -26.83 -20.63
C GLU A 368 18.29 -25.65 -20.00
N PRO A 369 19.39 -25.87 -19.25
CA PRO A 369 20.16 -24.81 -18.62
C PRO A 369 20.64 -23.71 -19.60
N LEU A 370 20.70 -22.48 -19.12
CA LEU A 370 21.30 -21.34 -19.82
C LEU A 370 22.63 -20.94 -19.18
N PRO A 371 23.78 -21.45 -19.67
CA PRO A 371 25.10 -21.06 -19.18
C PRO A 371 25.47 -19.64 -19.64
N ASN A 372 26.16 -18.89 -18.79
CA ASN A 372 26.60 -17.51 -19.05
C ASN A 372 25.47 -16.50 -19.35
N ALA A 373 24.24 -16.76 -18.85
CA ALA A 373 23.20 -15.73 -18.85
C ALA A 373 23.56 -14.65 -17.83
N GLN A 374 23.35 -13.38 -18.19
CA GLN A 374 23.54 -12.24 -17.31
C GLN A 374 22.31 -12.09 -16.43
N VAL A 375 22.49 -11.95 -15.12
CA VAL A 375 21.40 -11.84 -14.15
C VAL A 375 21.67 -10.65 -13.24
N TYR A 376 20.76 -9.69 -13.23
CA TYR A 376 20.71 -8.60 -12.27
C TYR A 376 19.69 -8.93 -11.19
N ILE A 377 20.09 -8.79 -9.94
CA ILE A 377 19.22 -9.08 -8.80
C ILE A 377 18.80 -7.76 -8.17
N THR A 378 17.48 -7.60 -8.00
CA THR A 378 16.91 -6.56 -7.16
C THR A 378 16.67 -7.15 -5.78
N TRP A 379 17.38 -6.63 -4.80
CA TRP A 379 17.36 -7.09 -3.42
C TRP A 379 16.09 -6.65 -2.69
N ARG A 380 15.81 -7.27 -1.55
CA ARG A 380 14.63 -6.97 -0.71
C ARG A 380 14.47 -5.47 -0.36
N ASN A 381 15.58 -4.77 -0.21
CA ASN A 381 15.61 -3.32 0.06
C ASN A 381 15.39 -2.44 -1.18
N GLY A 382 15.05 -3.03 -2.33
CA GLY A 382 14.83 -2.31 -3.59
C GLY A 382 16.11 -1.95 -4.37
N THR A 383 17.29 -2.21 -3.83
CA THR A 383 18.53 -1.97 -4.57
C THR A 383 18.75 -3.05 -5.62
N THR A 384 19.28 -2.67 -6.79
CA THR A 384 19.62 -3.62 -7.87
C THR A 384 21.12 -3.69 -8.04
N ASP A 385 21.64 -4.90 -8.30
CA ASP A 385 23.06 -5.11 -8.60
C ASP A 385 23.51 -4.18 -9.74
N ILE A 386 24.65 -3.49 -9.56
CA ILE A 386 25.22 -2.59 -10.58
C ILE A 386 25.85 -3.41 -11.72
N LEU A 387 26.44 -4.57 -11.38
CA LEU A 387 27.06 -5.49 -12.35
C LEU A 387 26.28 -6.79 -12.39
N PRO A 388 26.13 -7.41 -13.58
CA PRO A 388 25.44 -8.67 -13.71
C PRO A 388 26.25 -9.81 -13.07
N ARG A 389 25.54 -10.78 -12.51
CA ARG A 389 26.07 -12.10 -12.20
C ARG A 389 25.89 -13.00 -13.44
N TYR A 390 26.72 -14.01 -13.57
CA TYR A 390 26.64 -14.93 -14.71
C TYR A 390 26.26 -16.31 -14.21
N THR A 391 25.36 -16.98 -14.92
CA THR A 391 25.02 -18.38 -14.63
C THR A 391 26.19 -19.30 -14.86
N THR A 392 26.31 -20.34 -14.03
CA THR A 392 27.30 -21.42 -14.22
C THR A 392 27.03 -22.19 -15.51
N ILE A 393 27.90 -23.16 -15.83
CA ILE A 393 27.68 -24.05 -16.97
C ILE A 393 26.40 -24.90 -16.83
N GLU A 394 25.99 -25.21 -15.60
CA GLU A 394 24.75 -25.88 -15.26
C GLU A 394 23.56 -24.92 -15.15
N GLY A 395 23.72 -23.64 -15.49
CA GLY A 395 22.66 -22.63 -15.47
C GLY A 395 22.30 -22.06 -14.11
N PHE A 396 23.11 -22.26 -13.06
CA PHE A 396 22.81 -21.81 -11.70
C PHE A 396 23.38 -20.42 -11.36
N ILE A 397 22.60 -19.68 -10.57
CA ILE A 397 23.05 -18.58 -9.73
C ILE A 397 22.83 -18.99 -8.28
N ASN A 398 23.86 -18.92 -7.45
CA ASN A 398 23.76 -19.21 -6.02
C ASN A 398 23.89 -17.89 -5.24
N LEU A 399 23.01 -17.69 -4.28
CA LEU A 399 23.12 -16.64 -3.28
C LEU A 399 23.42 -17.30 -1.94
N THR A 400 24.06 -16.53 -1.05
CA THR A 400 24.41 -17.00 0.29
C THR A 400 23.94 -16.02 1.33
N GLN A 401 23.44 -16.53 2.45
CA GLN A 401 23.02 -15.75 3.61
C GLN A 401 22.02 -14.63 3.23
N VAL A 402 21.02 -14.99 2.43
CA VAL A 402 19.94 -14.05 2.08
C VAL A 402 18.72 -14.28 2.98
N PRO A 403 18.13 -13.22 3.53
CA PRO A 403 16.93 -13.34 4.36
C PRO A 403 15.72 -13.77 3.51
N ALA A 404 14.73 -14.39 4.14
CA ALA A 404 13.44 -14.65 3.49
C ALA A 404 12.85 -13.35 2.93
N GLY A 405 12.26 -13.42 1.74
CA GLY A 405 11.64 -12.25 1.11
C GLY A 405 11.60 -12.27 -0.40
N ASN A 406 11.14 -11.19 -0.98
CA ASN A 406 11.02 -11.02 -2.43
C ASN A 406 12.35 -10.54 -3.03
N TYR A 407 12.79 -11.23 -4.09
CA TYR A 407 13.96 -10.91 -4.89
C TYR A 407 13.55 -10.78 -6.35
N GLY A 408 13.86 -9.64 -6.95
CA GLY A 408 13.63 -9.40 -8.38
C GLY A 408 14.79 -9.94 -9.22
N PHE A 409 14.48 -10.51 -10.39
CA PHE A 409 15.47 -11.02 -11.33
C PHE A 409 15.22 -10.40 -12.71
N THR A 410 16.25 -9.75 -13.27
CA THR A 410 16.29 -9.34 -14.68
C THR A 410 17.35 -10.15 -15.37
N ILE A 411 16.95 -11.02 -16.29
CA ILE A 411 17.80 -11.98 -16.98
C ILE A 411 17.99 -11.53 -18.41
N LEU A 412 19.26 -11.42 -18.83
CA LEU A 412 19.63 -11.10 -20.21
C LEU A 412 20.35 -12.30 -20.83
N TRP A 413 20.04 -12.55 -22.08
CA TRP A 413 20.73 -13.51 -22.93
C TRP A 413 21.26 -12.80 -24.16
N LYS A 414 22.60 -12.75 -24.29
CA LYS A 414 23.30 -11.98 -25.34
C LYS A 414 22.77 -10.53 -25.44
N ASP A 415 22.76 -9.86 -24.28
CA ASP A 415 22.38 -8.47 -24.08
C ASP A 415 20.91 -8.13 -24.32
N LEU A 416 20.05 -9.13 -24.54
CA LEU A 416 18.59 -8.94 -24.64
C LEU A 416 17.89 -9.46 -23.39
N ILE A 417 16.97 -8.67 -22.83
CA ILE A 417 16.16 -9.09 -21.67
C ILE A 417 15.24 -10.23 -22.12
N VAL A 418 15.40 -11.40 -21.49
CA VAL A 418 14.64 -12.61 -21.79
C VAL A 418 13.69 -13.00 -20.67
N LYS A 419 13.83 -12.41 -19.48
CA LYS A 419 12.91 -12.58 -18.35
C LYS A 419 13.06 -11.46 -17.35
N GLN A 420 11.92 -11.00 -16.81
CA GLN A 420 11.86 -10.25 -15.56
C GLN A 420 10.83 -10.92 -14.66
N THR A 421 11.19 -11.16 -13.41
CA THR A 421 10.32 -11.85 -12.44
C THR A 421 10.73 -11.53 -11.02
N THR A 422 9.83 -11.78 -10.07
CA THR A 422 10.10 -11.73 -8.64
C THR A 422 9.87 -13.11 -8.05
N ILE A 423 10.78 -13.58 -7.21
CA ILE A 423 10.73 -14.86 -6.49
C ILE A 423 10.72 -14.56 -5.00
N TYR A 424 9.78 -15.15 -4.28
CA TYR A 424 9.81 -15.18 -2.83
C TYR A 424 10.73 -16.31 -2.36
N VAL A 425 11.80 -15.96 -1.64
CA VAL A 425 12.77 -16.92 -1.11
C VAL A 425 12.36 -17.29 0.30
N ASP A 426 12.04 -18.56 0.52
CA ASP A 426 11.65 -19.17 1.79
C ASP A 426 12.37 -20.51 2.06
N SER A 427 13.32 -20.87 1.20
CA SER A 427 14.10 -22.12 1.28
C SER A 427 15.42 -22.00 0.52
N ASN A 428 16.28 -23.00 0.64
CA ASN A 428 17.52 -23.07 -0.16
C ASN A 428 17.28 -23.43 -1.64
N GLY A 429 16.04 -23.67 -2.03
CA GLY A 429 15.67 -24.01 -3.40
C GLY A 429 15.98 -25.47 -3.78
N PRO A 430 16.25 -25.77 -5.06
CA PRO A 430 16.42 -24.85 -6.19
C PRO A 430 15.14 -24.21 -6.70
N TYR A 431 15.21 -22.92 -7.02
CA TYR A 431 14.15 -22.19 -7.71
C TYR A 431 14.41 -22.21 -9.22
N THR A 432 13.44 -22.60 -10.04
CA THR A 432 13.59 -22.62 -11.50
C THR A 432 12.98 -21.37 -12.12
N ILE A 433 13.75 -20.66 -12.96
CA ILE A 433 13.31 -19.50 -13.72
C ILE A 433 13.40 -19.82 -15.21
N SER A 434 12.27 -20.15 -15.82
CA SER A 434 12.17 -20.34 -17.26
C SER A 434 12.15 -19.00 -17.99
N THR A 435 12.96 -18.88 -19.03
CA THR A 435 13.12 -17.66 -19.82
C THR A 435 12.45 -17.75 -21.19
N GLN A 436 12.38 -16.61 -21.90
CA GLN A 436 11.96 -16.54 -23.29
C GLN A 436 13.13 -16.78 -24.27
N VAL A 437 13.96 -17.77 -23.95
CA VAL A 437 14.99 -18.29 -24.84
C VAL A 437 14.49 -19.61 -25.41
N PHE A 438 14.44 -19.70 -26.72
CA PHE A 438 13.86 -20.79 -27.45
C PHE A 438 14.92 -21.57 -28.21
N GLN A 439 14.69 -22.86 -28.46
CA GLN A 439 15.57 -23.68 -29.28
C GLN A 439 15.14 -23.61 -30.75
N LEU A 440 16.04 -23.15 -31.60
CA LEU A 440 15.90 -23.28 -33.04
C LEU A 440 16.75 -24.46 -33.53
N THR A 441 16.10 -25.53 -33.99
CA THR A 441 16.76 -26.68 -34.64
C THR A 441 16.78 -26.44 -36.14
N VAL A 442 17.95 -26.28 -36.71
CA VAL A 442 18.12 -26.19 -38.17
C VAL A 442 18.52 -27.54 -38.71
N ASN A 443 17.68 -28.10 -39.56
CA ASN A 443 17.94 -29.39 -40.24
C ASN A 443 18.41 -29.12 -41.66
N VAL A 444 19.59 -29.61 -42.00
CA VAL A 444 20.19 -29.40 -43.33
C VAL A 444 20.14 -30.74 -44.08
N PHE A 445 19.49 -30.72 -45.22
CA PHE A 445 19.32 -31.89 -46.09
C PHE A 445 19.90 -31.62 -47.47
N GLY A 446 20.28 -32.70 -48.13
CA GLY A 446 20.53 -32.71 -49.56
C GLY A 446 19.25 -32.69 -50.39
N ASN A 447 19.40 -32.59 -51.73
CA ASN A 447 18.27 -32.62 -52.66
C ASN A 447 17.60 -33.98 -52.73
N ASP A 448 18.25 -35.04 -52.26
CA ASP A 448 17.73 -36.40 -52.13
C ASP A 448 17.07 -36.66 -50.76
N GLY A 449 17.00 -35.64 -49.89
CA GLY A 449 16.44 -35.75 -48.55
C GLY A 449 17.40 -36.35 -47.52
N SER A 450 18.64 -36.71 -47.90
CA SER A 450 19.63 -37.20 -46.93
C SER A 450 20.14 -36.11 -46.01
N PRO A 451 20.36 -36.38 -44.71
CA PRO A 451 20.89 -35.37 -43.78
C PRO A 451 22.36 -35.09 -44.11
N ILE A 452 22.74 -33.79 -44.05
CA ILE A 452 24.12 -33.35 -44.32
C ILE A 452 24.82 -33.09 -42.99
N ARG A 453 25.77 -33.95 -42.64
CA ARG A 453 26.69 -33.78 -41.54
C ARG A 453 27.82 -32.80 -41.89
N GLY A 454 28.20 -31.93 -40.95
CA GLY A 454 29.36 -31.03 -41.11
C GLY A 454 29.03 -29.75 -41.87
N ALA A 455 27.77 -29.46 -42.18
CA ALA A 455 27.39 -28.16 -42.73
C ALA A 455 27.50 -27.08 -41.68
N TYR A 456 28.08 -25.95 -42.05
CA TYR A 456 28.14 -24.74 -41.22
C TYR A 456 26.80 -24.03 -41.30
N VAL A 457 26.20 -23.81 -40.13
CA VAL A 457 24.96 -23.04 -40.01
C VAL A 457 25.25 -21.78 -39.22
N ILE A 458 24.93 -20.65 -39.81
CA ILE A 458 25.12 -19.32 -39.18
C ILE A 458 23.73 -18.70 -39.05
N VAL A 459 23.46 -18.15 -37.84
CA VAL A 459 22.25 -17.42 -37.56
C VAL A 459 22.62 -15.93 -37.39
N TYR A 460 21.90 -15.06 -38.06
CA TYR A 460 22.08 -13.62 -38.01
C TYR A 460 20.82 -12.94 -37.49
N THR A 461 21.00 -11.83 -36.78
CA THR A 461 19.88 -10.91 -36.50
C THR A 461 19.35 -10.30 -37.80
N GLN A 462 18.20 -9.65 -37.76
CA GLN A 462 17.67 -8.90 -38.90
C GLN A 462 18.64 -7.78 -39.36
N SER A 463 19.39 -7.20 -38.45
CA SER A 463 20.42 -6.18 -38.76
C SER A 463 21.69 -6.76 -39.39
N GLY A 464 21.79 -8.08 -39.58
CA GLY A 464 22.91 -8.74 -40.21
C GLY A 464 24.10 -9.08 -39.28
N VAL A 465 23.93 -8.84 -37.97
CA VAL A 465 24.96 -9.22 -36.99
C VAL A 465 24.91 -10.73 -36.76
N GLY A 466 26.07 -11.41 -36.79
CA GLY A 466 26.17 -12.84 -36.50
C GLY A 466 25.79 -13.15 -35.06
N TYR A 467 24.76 -13.97 -34.86
CA TYR A 467 24.27 -14.35 -33.55
C TYR A 467 24.88 -15.65 -33.04
N GLY A 468 25.14 -16.58 -33.94
CA GLY A 468 25.77 -17.86 -33.62
C GLY A 468 26.15 -18.65 -34.85
N LEU A 469 27.19 -19.49 -34.70
CA LEU A 469 27.66 -20.48 -35.66
C LEU A 469 27.62 -21.85 -35.00
N ASN A 470 27.06 -22.86 -35.70
CA ASN A 470 27.13 -24.23 -35.29
C ASN A 470 27.32 -25.16 -36.52
N ILE A 471 27.75 -26.38 -36.28
CA ILE A 471 28.00 -27.38 -37.32
C ILE A 471 26.97 -28.50 -37.17
N THR A 472 26.40 -28.97 -38.28
CA THR A 472 25.39 -30.05 -38.26
C THR A 472 25.96 -31.38 -37.78
N ASP A 473 25.22 -32.07 -36.92
CA ASP A 473 25.50 -33.43 -36.45
C ASP A 473 25.27 -34.51 -37.53
N SER A 474 25.38 -35.80 -37.15
CA SER A 474 25.13 -36.93 -38.05
C SER A 474 23.71 -37.01 -38.56
N ALA A 475 22.74 -36.39 -37.90
CA ALA A 475 21.35 -36.29 -38.35
C ALA A 475 21.05 -34.98 -39.11
N GLY A 476 22.10 -34.23 -39.50
CA GLY A 476 21.97 -32.96 -40.22
C GLY A 476 21.47 -31.80 -39.37
N ARG A 477 21.54 -31.88 -38.02
CA ARG A 477 20.93 -30.88 -37.11
C ARG A 477 21.99 -29.97 -36.51
N ALA A 478 21.67 -28.69 -36.48
CA ALA A 478 22.38 -27.66 -35.71
C ALA A 478 21.36 -26.95 -34.79
N ILE A 479 21.65 -26.86 -33.49
CA ILE A 479 20.75 -26.32 -32.47
C ILE A 479 21.30 -24.96 -31.99
N PHE A 480 20.42 -23.99 -31.88
CA PHE A 480 20.71 -22.62 -31.39
C PHE A 480 19.73 -22.24 -30.29
N LYS A 481 20.22 -21.58 -29.23
CA LYS A 481 19.39 -20.98 -28.20
C LYS A 481 19.27 -19.47 -28.53
N LEU A 482 18.05 -19.01 -28.81
CA LEU A 482 17.76 -17.68 -29.33
C LEU A 482 16.64 -17.02 -28.52
N PRO A 483 16.75 -15.73 -28.19
CA PRO A 483 15.61 -14.94 -27.74
C PRO A 483 14.49 -14.92 -28.79
N SER A 484 13.28 -14.54 -28.36
CA SER A 484 12.18 -14.29 -29.32
C SER A 484 12.62 -13.25 -30.36
N GLY A 485 12.36 -13.53 -31.65
CA GLY A 485 12.73 -12.63 -32.73
C GLY A 485 12.72 -13.27 -34.09
N THR A 486 13.03 -12.50 -35.13
CA THR A 486 13.18 -12.99 -36.50
C THR A 486 14.66 -13.00 -36.87
N TYR A 487 15.09 -14.14 -37.38
CA TYR A 487 16.49 -14.44 -37.68
C TYR A 487 16.66 -14.82 -39.14
N ARG A 488 17.78 -14.42 -39.75
CA ARG A 488 18.26 -14.92 -41.03
C ARG A 488 19.20 -16.09 -40.76
N ILE A 489 18.95 -17.22 -41.41
CA ILE A 489 19.73 -18.45 -41.25
C ILE A 489 20.43 -18.72 -42.59
N GLU A 490 21.72 -19.01 -42.53
CA GLU A 490 22.52 -19.40 -43.68
C GLU A 490 23.18 -20.74 -43.40
N ALA A 491 22.97 -21.70 -44.26
CA ALA A 491 23.67 -22.98 -44.21
C ALA A 491 24.65 -23.06 -45.38
N TYR A 492 25.89 -23.43 -45.09
CA TYR A 492 26.96 -23.61 -46.06
C TYR A 492 27.60 -24.99 -45.90
N TYR A 493 27.81 -25.68 -47.02
CA TYR A 493 28.55 -26.92 -47.02
C TYR A 493 29.47 -26.99 -48.24
N ALA A 494 30.67 -27.57 -48.05
CA ALA A 494 31.62 -27.80 -49.10
C ALA A 494 32.17 -29.24 -48.94
N ALA A 495 32.19 -29.98 -50.03
CA ALA A 495 32.77 -31.32 -50.05
C ALA A 495 33.52 -31.57 -51.35
N ASP A 496 34.58 -32.35 -51.25
CA ASP A 496 35.38 -32.75 -52.39
C ASP A 496 34.73 -34.00 -53.04
N TYR A 497 34.44 -33.84 -54.32
CA TYR A 497 33.97 -34.94 -55.17
C TYR A 497 34.95 -35.12 -56.30
N TRP A 498 35.66 -36.24 -56.29
CA TRP A 498 36.70 -36.56 -57.24
C TRP A 498 37.77 -35.47 -57.31
N LEU A 499 37.83 -34.74 -58.41
CA LEU A 499 38.79 -33.70 -58.67
C LEU A 499 38.26 -32.29 -58.48
N THR A 500 37.07 -32.12 -57.89
CA THR A 500 36.41 -30.83 -57.74
C THR A 500 35.81 -30.67 -56.35
N THR A 501 35.91 -29.48 -55.79
CA THR A 501 35.22 -29.10 -54.58
C THR A 501 33.88 -28.48 -54.95
N ILE A 502 32.78 -29.10 -54.51
CA ILE A 502 31.41 -28.58 -54.69
C ILE A 502 31.03 -27.82 -53.42
N LYS A 503 30.53 -26.61 -53.62
CA LYS A 503 30.04 -25.71 -52.57
C LYS A 503 28.57 -25.46 -52.79
N SER A 504 27.80 -25.43 -51.72
CA SER A 504 26.40 -25.00 -51.74
C SER A 504 26.06 -24.18 -50.50
N SER A 505 25.23 -23.20 -50.68
CA SER A 505 24.69 -22.44 -49.57
C SER A 505 23.19 -22.21 -49.80
N VAL A 506 22.48 -22.05 -48.70
CA VAL A 506 21.05 -21.70 -48.70
C VAL A 506 20.77 -20.75 -47.59
N THR A 507 19.94 -19.74 -47.85
CA THR A 507 19.51 -18.74 -46.87
C THR A 507 18.01 -18.83 -46.68
N ALA A 508 17.57 -18.74 -45.42
CA ALA A 508 16.14 -18.69 -45.08
C ALA A 508 15.93 -17.75 -43.88
N SER A 509 14.70 -17.39 -43.62
CA SER A 509 14.30 -16.70 -42.41
C SER A 509 13.49 -17.59 -41.49
N ALA A 510 13.63 -17.40 -40.18
CA ALA A 510 12.79 -18.04 -39.19
C ALA A 510 12.39 -17.02 -38.12
N THR A 511 11.10 -17.00 -37.77
CA THR A 511 10.61 -16.28 -36.60
C THR A 511 10.54 -17.26 -35.43
N VAL A 512 11.21 -16.93 -34.36
CA VAL A 512 11.33 -17.75 -33.16
C VAL A 512 10.51 -17.09 -32.06
N SER A 513 9.39 -17.67 -31.68
CA SER A 513 8.51 -17.29 -30.59
C SER A 513 8.18 -18.47 -29.67
N ALA A 514 8.65 -19.65 -30.06
CA ALA A 514 8.64 -20.91 -29.34
C ALA A 514 9.76 -21.78 -29.90
N SER A 515 10.14 -22.84 -29.20
CA SER A 515 11.09 -23.83 -29.72
C SER A 515 10.56 -24.45 -31.00
N THR A 516 11.34 -24.38 -32.06
CA THR A 516 10.91 -24.70 -33.44
C THR A 516 12.03 -25.30 -34.26
N SER A 517 11.67 -25.85 -35.42
CA SER A 517 12.62 -26.39 -36.40
C SER A 517 12.48 -25.73 -37.76
N LYS A 518 13.60 -25.62 -38.48
CA LYS A 518 13.66 -25.10 -39.84
C LYS A 518 14.47 -26.05 -40.71
N ASN A 519 13.85 -26.54 -41.79
CA ASN A 519 14.51 -27.38 -42.77
C ASN A 519 15.13 -26.51 -43.87
N LEU A 520 16.37 -26.81 -44.23
CA LEU A 520 17.12 -26.19 -45.30
C LEU A 520 17.61 -27.24 -46.26
N ILE A 521 17.48 -27.03 -47.58
CA ILE A 521 17.86 -27.98 -48.60
C ILE A 521 19.02 -27.39 -49.41
N LEU A 522 20.15 -28.07 -49.43
CA LEU A 522 21.30 -27.75 -50.27
C LEU A 522 21.15 -28.42 -51.62
N THR A 523 20.66 -27.71 -52.60
CA THR A 523 20.26 -28.20 -53.91
C THR A 523 21.38 -28.84 -54.74
N ASN A 524 22.63 -28.50 -54.41
CA ASN A 524 23.81 -29.03 -55.11
C ASN A 524 24.38 -30.31 -54.48
N PHE A 525 23.71 -30.85 -53.44
CA PHE A 525 24.15 -32.09 -52.76
C PHE A 525 23.01 -33.13 -52.71
N PRO A 526 23.33 -34.41 -52.93
CA PRO A 526 24.54 -34.88 -53.62
C PRO A 526 24.60 -34.29 -55.04
N PRO A 527 25.79 -34.03 -55.55
CA PRO A 527 25.90 -33.52 -56.90
C PRO A 527 25.45 -34.56 -57.91
N ALA A 528 24.82 -34.13 -59.00
CA ALA A 528 24.59 -35.03 -60.11
C ALA A 528 25.96 -35.53 -60.61
N ILE A 529 26.16 -36.85 -60.56
CA ILE A 529 27.47 -37.45 -60.86
C ILE A 529 28.01 -36.99 -62.23
N TRP A 530 27.14 -36.87 -63.21
CA TRP A 530 27.49 -36.39 -64.55
C TRP A 530 27.88 -34.92 -64.67
N THR A 531 27.67 -34.11 -63.68
CA THR A 531 28.10 -32.68 -63.67
C THR A 531 29.42 -32.47 -62.95
N THR A 532 29.97 -33.49 -62.28
CA THR A 532 31.25 -33.39 -61.59
C THR A 532 32.40 -33.46 -62.58
N ALA A 533 33.41 -32.59 -62.42
CA ALA A 533 34.57 -32.60 -63.27
C ALA A 533 35.26 -33.97 -63.30
N GLY A 534 35.28 -34.68 -62.16
CA GLY A 534 35.79 -36.05 -62.07
C GLY A 534 34.99 -37.10 -62.90
N PHE A 535 33.65 -37.01 -62.90
CA PHE A 535 32.84 -37.86 -63.72
C PHE A 535 33.05 -37.56 -65.23
N LEU A 536 33.05 -36.26 -65.58
CA LEU A 536 33.30 -35.88 -66.99
C LEU A 536 34.70 -36.34 -67.46
N LEU A 537 35.71 -36.26 -66.59
CA LEU A 537 37.05 -36.75 -66.90
C LEU A 537 37.05 -38.26 -67.04
N LEU A 538 36.37 -39.02 -66.18
CA LEU A 538 36.21 -40.43 -66.24
C LEU A 538 35.52 -40.85 -67.54
N MET A 539 34.40 -40.22 -67.88
CA MET A 539 33.70 -40.47 -69.11
C MET A 539 34.56 -40.15 -70.35
N THR A 540 35.36 -39.06 -70.29
CA THR A 540 36.27 -38.77 -71.38
C THR A 540 37.35 -39.83 -71.55
N ILE A 541 37.91 -40.36 -70.45
CA ILE A 541 38.87 -41.44 -70.46
C ILE A 541 38.22 -42.74 -71.03
N ILE A 542 37.01 -43.06 -70.59
CA ILE A 542 36.29 -44.26 -71.07
C ILE A 542 36.02 -44.14 -72.60
N VAL A 543 35.54 -42.96 -73.06
CA VAL A 543 35.31 -42.70 -74.46
C VAL A 543 36.63 -42.81 -75.28
N ALA A 544 37.70 -42.23 -74.76
CA ALA A 544 39.02 -42.30 -75.40
C ALA A 544 39.52 -43.75 -75.47
N ALA A 545 39.32 -44.53 -74.37
CA ALA A 545 39.66 -45.95 -74.35
C ALA A 545 38.84 -46.75 -75.36
N ILE A 546 37.54 -46.53 -75.47
CA ILE A 546 36.63 -47.19 -76.47
C ILE A 546 37.09 -46.82 -77.88
N ILE A 547 37.38 -45.52 -78.14
CA ILE A 547 37.88 -45.12 -79.47
C ILE A 547 39.22 -45.82 -79.79
N THR A 548 40.13 -45.89 -78.79
CA THR A 548 41.41 -46.51 -78.97
C THR A 548 41.28 -48.00 -79.27
N VAL A 549 40.40 -48.69 -78.51
CA VAL A 549 40.09 -50.13 -78.73
C VAL A 549 39.43 -50.36 -80.14
N ALA A 550 38.45 -49.50 -80.49
CA ALA A 550 37.84 -49.55 -81.81
C ALA A 550 38.84 -49.31 -82.93
N TYR A 551 39.76 -48.33 -82.72
CA TYR A 551 40.83 -48.11 -83.68
C TYR A 551 41.78 -49.28 -83.78
N ALA A 552 42.14 -49.90 -82.66
CA ALA A 552 42.96 -51.11 -82.67
C ALA A 552 42.30 -52.32 -83.38
N ILE A 553 40.99 -52.51 -83.15
CA ILE A 553 40.20 -53.53 -83.82
C ILE A 553 40.16 -53.27 -85.34
N ILE A 554 39.91 -52.05 -85.78
CA ILE A 554 39.90 -51.66 -87.17
C ILE A 554 41.31 -51.88 -87.80
N ALA A 555 42.38 -51.51 -87.08
CA ALA A 555 43.73 -51.69 -87.53
C ALA A 555 44.14 -53.16 -87.66
N LEU A 556 43.70 -54.00 -86.70
CA LEU A 556 43.86 -55.49 -86.78
C LEU A 556 43.07 -56.10 -87.89
N HIS A 557 41.83 -55.66 -88.12
CA HIS A 557 40.99 -56.12 -89.22
C HIS A 557 41.61 -55.78 -90.59
N ARG A 558 42.16 -54.58 -90.72
CA ARG A 558 42.88 -54.14 -91.89
C ARG A 558 44.18 -54.95 -92.13
N LYS A 559 44.86 -55.40 -91.07
CA LYS A 559 46.05 -56.29 -91.18
C LYS A 559 45.70 -57.73 -91.53
N ALA A 560 44.53 -58.24 -91.15
CA ALA A 560 44.09 -59.61 -91.50
C ALA A 560 43.56 -59.76 -92.92
N HIS A 561 43.29 -58.65 -93.64
CA HIS A 561 42.84 -58.61 -95.03
C HIS A 561 43.91 -58.09 -96.00
N ARG A 562 45.15 -57.97 -95.59
CA ARG A 562 46.35 -57.86 -96.41
C ARG A 562 47.11 -59.19 -96.34
#